data_883acdb8a4dc41c6ddfc4125c5952b4d
#
_entry.id   883acdb8a4dc41c6ddfc4125c5952b4d
#
_cell.length_a   1.000
_cell.length_b   1.000
_cell.length_c   1.000
_cell.angle_alpha   90.00
_cell.angle_beta   90.00
_cell.angle_gamma   90.00
#
_symmetry.space_group_name_H-M   'P 1'
#
loop_
_entity.id
_entity.type
_entity.pdbx_description
1 polymer ?
#
loop_
_entity_poly.entity_id
_entity_poly.type
_entity_poly.pdbx_seq_one_letter_code
_entity_poly.pdbx_strand_id
1 'polypeptide(L)'
;MKKLLILLSVTAMLWACNRQQHGIVTDKLVLNNGAKWKVDTGTNDHVKNLEAILKNFNSQSDQSLTACKKTDKALENSLSAMVSTCKMTGPAHDALHQWLEPLEEQIAKLKQTSTTADAARTMRNINLQMNRYTKYFE
;
A
#
# COMPACT_ATOMS: atom_id res chain seq x y z
N MET A 1 -68.35 9.09 -19.88
CA MET A 1 -67.02 9.54 -20.38
C MET A 1 -66.10 9.64 -19.21
N LYS A 2 -65.38 8.56 -18.91
CA LYS A 2 -64.49 8.46 -17.74
C LYS A 2 -63.05 8.75 -18.17
N LYS A 3 -62.47 9.88 -17.73
CA LYS A 3 -61.08 10.24 -17.99
C LYS A 3 -60.19 9.46 -17.06
N LEU A 4 -59.41 8.52 -17.60
CA LEU A 4 -58.43 7.72 -16.88
C LEU A 4 -57.12 8.55 -16.80
N LEU A 5 -56.78 9.05 -15.61
CA LEU A 5 -55.53 9.69 -15.32
C LEU A 5 -54.47 8.65 -15.01
N ILE A 6 -53.54 8.41 -15.92
CA ILE A 6 -52.37 7.58 -15.72
C ILE A 6 -51.32 8.41 -15.01
N LEU A 7 -51.08 8.14 -13.74
CA LEU A 7 -49.96 8.69 -12.96
C LEU A 7 -48.70 7.90 -13.33
N LEU A 8 -47.81 8.57 -14.07
CA LEU A 8 -46.49 8.08 -14.40
C LEU A 8 -45.56 8.33 -13.20
N SER A 9 -45.35 7.33 -12.36
CA SER A 9 -44.37 7.38 -11.28
C SER A 9 -42.96 7.14 -11.85
N VAL A 10 -42.21 8.22 -11.97
CA VAL A 10 -40.79 8.18 -12.29
C VAL A 10 -40.02 7.76 -11.06
N THR A 11 -39.66 6.50 -10.93
CA THR A 11 -38.71 6.01 -9.91
C THR A 11 -37.31 6.36 -10.36
N ALA A 12 -36.78 7.45 -9.77
CA ALA A 12 -35.37 7.80 -9.88
C ALA A 12 -34.52 6.75 -9.15
N MET A 13 -33.89 5.84 -9.90
CA MET A 13 -32.86 4.96 -9.38
C MET A 13 -31.61 5.80 -9.07
N LEU A 14 -31.43 6.14 -7.81
CA LEU A 14 -30.17 6.66 -7.30
C LEU A 14 -29.13 5.53 -7.37
N TRP A 15 -28.36 5.50 -8.43
CA TRP A 15 -27.11 4.74 -8.43
C TRP A 15 -26.15 5.42 -7.46
N ALA A 16 -26.19 4.97 -6.22
CA ALA A 16 -25.13 5.24 -5.27
C ALA A 16 -23.85 4.62 -5.84
N CYS A 17 -23.00 5.44 -6.46
CA CYS A 17 -21.62 5.10 -6.70
C CYS A 17 -20.98 4.83 -5.34
N ASN A 18 -20.96 3.57 -4.93
CA ASN A 18 -20.14 3.13 -3.81
C ASN A 18 -18.68 3.26 -4.26
N ARG A 19 -18.12 4.46 -4.12
CA ARG A 19 -16.68 4.65 -4.11
C ARG A 19 -16.17 3.94 -2.87
N GLN A 20 -15.83 2.67 -3.02
CA GLN A 20 -14.91 2.04 -2.08
C GLN A 20 -13.63 2.86 -2.12
N GLN A 21 -13.56 3.87 -1.25
CA GLN A 21 -12.29 4.38 -0.78
C GLN A 21 -11.61 3.18 -0.09
N HIS A 22 -10.77 2.48 -0.83
CA HIS A 22 -9.74 1.67 -0.24
C HIS A 22 -8.77 2.66 0.43
N GLY A 23 -9.23 3.23 1.52
CA GLY A 23 -8.41 3.90 2.50
C GLY A 23 -7.55 2.83 3.13
N ILE A 24 -6.37 2.69 2.58
CA ILE A 24 -5.31 1.96 3.22
C ILE A 24 -5.02 2.67 4.51
N VAL A 25 -4.98 1.91 5.49
CA VAL A 25 -4.37 2.02 6.80
C VAL A 25 -5.38 1.75 7.90
N THR A 26 -5.36 0.53 8.34
CA THR A 26 -5.81 0.24 9.70
C THR A 26 -4.85 0.98 10.63
N ASP A 27 -5.35 1.99 11.33
CA ASP A 27 -4.61 2.78 12.34
C ASP A 27 -4.26 1.95 13.60
N LYS A 28 -3.72 0.75 13.40
CA LYS A 28 -3.24 -0.10 14.49
C LYS A 28 -1.83 0.26 14.94
N LEU A 29 -1.02 0.80 14.02
CA LEU A 29 0.36 1.15 14.31
C LEU A 29 0.44 2.44 15.12
N VAL A 30 0.92 2.34 16.34
CA VAL A 30 1.10 3.44 17.27
C VAL A 30 2.56 3.56 17.71
N LEU A 31 2.94 4.72 18.21
CA LEU A 31 4.26 4.93 18.83
C LEU A 31 4.39 4.17 20.15
N ASN A 32 5.61 3.81 20.51
CA ASN A 32 5.94 3.20 21.77
C ASN A 32 5.91 4.25 22.91
N ASN A 33 4.77 4.44 23.52
CA ASN A 33 4.58 5.48 24.56
C ASN A 33 5.05 6.88 24.11
N GLY A 34 4.83 7.23 22.84
CA GLY A 34 5.23 8.50 22.25
C GLY A 34 6.62 8.51 21.61
N ALA A 35 7.46 7.49 21.84
CA ALA A 35 8.75 7.30 21.18
C ALA A 35 8.62 6.40 19.94
N LYS A 36 9.64 6.42 19.07
CA LYS A 36 9.71 5.46 17.96
C LYS A 36 10.09 4.07 18.46
N TRP A 37 9.69 3.07 17.71
CA TRP A 37 10.13 1.69 17.92
C TRP A 37 11.57 1.53 17.43
N LYS A 38 12.42 0.95 18.27
CA LYS A 38 13.78 0.60 17.86
C LYS A 38 13.76 -0.73 17.14
N VAL A 39 14.35 -0.76 15.95
CA VAL A 39 14.53 -1.96 15.17
C VAL A 39 16.02 -2.31 15.05
N ASP A 40 16.32 -3.55 14.69
CA ASP A 40 17.70 -3.95 14.49
C ASP A 40 18.30 -3.35 13.19
N THR A 41 19.63 -3.34 13.13
CA THR A 41 20.35 -2.81 11.96
C THR A 41 19.98 -3.54 10.67
N GLY A 42 19.79 -4.87 10.73
CA GLY A 42 19.42 -5.68 9.56
C GLY A 42 18.08 -5.26 8.99
N THR A 43 17.07 -5.05 9.84
CA THR A 43 15.76 -4.53 9.44
C THR A 43 15.88 -3.15 8.80
N ASN A 44 16.61 -2.22 9.41
CA ASN A 44 16.83 -0.89 8.85
C ASN A 44 17.53 -0.94 7.48
N ASP A 45 18.49 -1.82 7.29
CA ASP A 45 19.21 -1.95 6.02
C ASP A 45 18.30 -2.52 4.91
N HIS A 46 17.40 -3.46 5.24
CA HIS A 46 16.40 -3.93 4.29
C HIS A 46 15.39 -2.83 3.91
N VAL A 47 14.95 -2.02 4.87
CA VAL A 47 14.06 -0.88 4.58
C VAL A 47 14.74 0.13 3.67
N LYS A 48 16.02 0.49 3.92
CA LYS A 48 16.80 1.36 3.02
C LYS A 48 16.91 0.79 1.61
N ASN A 49 17.03 -0.54 1.47
CA ASN A 49 17.05 -1.17 0.15
C ASN A 49 15.71 -1.02 -0.59
N LEU A 50 14.58 -1.24 0.11
CA LEU A 50 13.25 -0.98 -0.44
C LEU A 50 13.08 0.50 -0.86
N GLU A 51 13.53 1.44 -0.03
CA GLU A 51 13.53 2.87 -0.35
C GLU A 51 14.38 3.19 -1.60
N ALA A 52 15.56 2.58 -1.72
CA ALA A 52 16.42 2.75 -2.88
C ALA A 52 15.78 2.25 -4.18
N ILE A 53 15.08 1.10 -4.14
CA ILE A 53 14.33 0.56 -5.29
C ILE A 53 13.25 1.55 -5.72
N LEU A 54 12.47 2.07 -4.78
CA LEU A 54 11.40 3.04 -5.06
C LEU A 54 11.96 4.37 -5.55
N LYS A 55 13.01 4.87 -4.94
CA LYS A 55 13.69 6.10 -5.36
C LYS A 55 14.19 5.99 -6.80
N ASN A 56 14.80 4.85 -7.15
CA ASN A 56 15.24 4.60 -8.52
C ASN A 56 14.07 4.59 -9.49
N PHE A 57 12.97 3.90 -9.19
CA PHE A 57 11.75 3.92 -10.01
C PHE A 57 11.19 5.33 -10.16
N ASN A 58 11.03 6.06 -9.06
CA ASN A 58 10.45 7.41 -9.05
C ASN A 58 11.29 8.45 -9.82
N SER A 59 12.60 8.22 -9.99
CA SER A 59 13.51 9.10 -10.74
C SER A 59 13.53 8.83 -12.24
N GLN A 60 12.92 7.74 -12.70
CA GLN A 60 12.88 7.39 -14.13
C GLN A 60 11.69 8.07 -14.82
N SER A 61 11.88 8.43 -16.09
CA SER A 61 10.79 8.93 -16.95
C SER A 61 9.81 7.81 -17.38
N ASP A 62 10.30 6.57 -17.45
CA ASP A 62 9.46 5.41 -17.80
C ASP A 62 8.65 4.94 -16.58
N GLN A 63 7.37 5.22 -16.61
CA GLN A 63 6.38 4.79 -15.61
C GLN A 63 5.38 3.79 -16.23
N SER A 64 5.78 3.09 -17.29
CA SER A 64 4.94 2.11 -17.97
C SER A 64 4.57 0.93 -17.06
N LEU A 65 3.56 0.16 -17.46
CA LEU A 65 3.20 -1.08 -16.75
C LEU A 65 4.40 -2.04 -16.68
N THR A 66 5.22 -2.11 -17.73
CA THR A 66 6.44 -2.93 -17.74
C THR A 66 7.46 -2.48 -16.71
N ALA A 67 7.70 -1.16 -16.58
CA ALA A 67 8.59 -0.62 -15.56
C ALA A 67 8.06 -0.89 -14.14
N CYS A 68 6.74 -0.74 -13.92
CA CYS A 68 6.09 -1.09 -12.66
C CYS A 68 6.27 -2.57 -12.31
N LYS A 69 6.09 -3.49 -13.27
CA LYS A 69 6.27 -4.93 -13.06
C LYS A 69 7.70 -5.33 -12.76
N LYS A 70 8.67 -4.67 -13.39
CA LYS A 70 10.09 -4.87 -13.08
C LYS A 70 10.41 -4.43 -11.66
N THR A 71 9.88 -3.30 -11.24
CA THR A 71 10.05 -2.77 -9.88
C THR A 71 9.35 -3.65 -8.84
N ASP A 72 8.15 -4.14 -9.14
CA ASP A 72 7.42 -5.11 -8.33
C ASP A 72 8.29 -6.32 -7.98
N LYS A 73 8.90 -6.94 -8.96
CA LYS A 73 9.80 -8.09 -8.73
C LYS A 73 10.99 -7.75 -7.84
N ALA A 74 11.56 -6.55 -7.97
CA ALA A 74 12.66 -6.12 -7.12
C ALA A 74 12.19 -5.89 -5.67
N LEU A 75 11.00 -5.31 -5.48
CA LEU A 75 10.38 -5.11 -4.17
C LEU A 75 10.05 -6.45 -3.51
N GLU A 76 9.43 -7.40 -4.23
CA GLU A 76 9.15 -8.76 -3.71
C GLU A 76 10.42 -9.46 -3.21
N ASN A 77 11.49 -9.42 -4.00
CA ASN A 77 12.76 -10.06 -3.63
C ASN A 77 13.37 -9.42 -2.38
N SER A 78 13.38 -8.08 -2.30
CA SER A 78 13.91 -7.33 -1.16
C SER A 78 13.09 -7.60 0.11
N LEU A 79 11.77 -7.62 -0.02
CA LEU A 79 10.84 -7.90 1.07
C LEU A 79 10.99 -9.33 1.60
N SER A 80 11.08 -10.33 0.69
CA SER A 80 11.34 -11.73 1.06
C SER A 80 12.67 -11.89 1.81
N ALA A 81 13.71 -11.19 1.39
CA ALA A 81 15.00 -11.20 2.08
C ALA A 81 14.86 -10.62 3.50
N MET A 82 14.15 -9.50 3.66
CA MET A 82 13.88 -8.88 4.97
C MET A 82 13.15 -9.86 5.89
N VAL A 83 12.05 -10.46 5.43
CA VAL A 83 11.25 -11.39 6.23
C VAL A 83 12.05 -12.64 6.62
N SER A 84 12.83 -13.22 5.68
CA SER A 84 13.59 -14.45 5.93
C SER A 84 14.79 -14.27 6.87
N THR A 85 15.30 -13.06 7.00
CA THR A 85 16.47 -12.74 7.84
C THR A 85 16.12 -12.02 9.14
N CYS A 86 14.85 -11.64 9.33
CA CYS A 86 14.39 -10.96 10.53
C CYS A 86 14.61 -11.83 11.78
N LYS A 87 15.27 -11.26 12.78
CA LYS A 87 15.53 -11.90 14.07
C LYS A 87 14.85 -11.17 15.24
N MET A 88 14.06 -10.15 14.93
CA MET A 88 13.35 -9.38 15.92
C MET A 88 12.28 -10.22 16.64
N THR A 89 11.99 -9.86 17.88
CA THR A 89 10.93 -10.45 18.70
C THR A 89 10.31 -9.39 19.60
N GLY A 90 9.13 -9.68 20.16
CA GLY A 90 8.45 -8.82 21.12
C GLY A 90 7.76 -7.60 20.50
N PRO A 91 7.38 -6.59 21.31
CA PRO A 91 6.47 -5.52 20.87
C PRO A 91 6.96 -4.68 19.67
N ALA A 92 8.27 -4.48 19.53
CA ALA A 92 8.84 -3.80 18.37
C ALA A 92 8.66 -4.60 17.07
N HIS A 93 8.77 -5.93 17.15
CA HIS A 93 8.50 -6.84 16.06
C HIS A 93 7.02 -6.84 15.67
N ASP A 94 6.13 -6.86 16.65
CA ASP A 94 4.68 -6.79 16.41
C ASP A 94 4.30 -5.46 15.74
N ALA A 95 4.92 -4.35 16.17
CA ALA A 95 4.74 -3.06 15.53
C ALA A 95 5.28 -3.04 14.09
N LEU A 96 6.44 -3.70 13.84
CA LEU A 96 7.00 -3.84 12.50
C LEU A 96 6.05 -4.60 11.57
N HIS A 97 5.43 -5.68 12.03
CA HIS A 97 4.43 -6.41 11.26
C HIS A 97 3.21 -5.55 10.90
N GLN A 98 2.72 -4.71 11.82
CA GLN A 98 1.61 -3.79 11.53
C GLN A 98 1.95 -2.76 10.42
N TRP A 99 3.23 -2.42 10.25
CA TRP A 99 3.68 -1.59 9.14
C TRP A 99 3.91 -2.42 7.87
N LEU A 100 4.43 -3.64 8.01
CA LEU A 100 4.85 -4.50 6.92
C LEU A 100 3.67 -5.09 6.15
N GLU A 101 2.66 -5.60 6.85
CA GLU A 101 1.49 -6.27 6.24
C GLU A 101 0.81 -5.43 5.15
N PRO A 102 0.47 -4.14 5.37
CA PRO A 102 -0.11 -3.32 4.31
C PRO A 102 0.86 -3.08 3.13
N LEU A 103 2.17 -3.08 3.35
CA LEU A 103 3.16 -2.98 2.29
C LEU A 103 3.17 -4.24 1.43
N GLU A 104 3.18 -5.42 2.05
CA GLU A 104 3.08 -6.71 1.39
C GLU A 104 1.83 -6.80 0.51
N GLU A 105 0.67 -6.39 1.05
CA GLU A 105 -0.59 -6.35 0.30
C GLU A 105 -0.49 -5.47 -0.96
N GLN A 106 0.13 -4.30 -0.86
CA GLN A 106 0.28 -3.40 -2.02
C GLN A 106 1.25 -3.97 -3.05
N ILE A 107 2.35 -4.60 -2.64
CA ILE A 107 3.28 -5.26 -3.55
C ILE A 107 2.57 -6.43 -4.25
N ALA A 108 1.88 -7.29 -3.52
CA ALA A 108 1.09 -8.37 -4.10
C ALA A 108 0.01 -7.87 -5.08
N LYS A 109 -0.62 -6.72 -4.78
CA LYS A 109 -1.57 -6.07 -5.68
C LYS A 109 -0.90 -5.53 -6.94
N LEU A 110 0.30 -4.93 -6.84
CA LEU A 110 1.06 -4.44 -7.99
C LEU A 110 1.34 -5.55 -8.98
N LYS A 111 1.67 -6.74 -8.50
CA LYS A 111 1.86 -7.94 -9.30
C LYS A 111 0.63 -8.30 -10.15
N GLN A 112 -0.58 -8.05 -9.64
CA GLN A 112 -1.84 -8.41 -10.30
C GLN A 112 -2.38 -7.31 -11.23
N THR A 113 -1.81 -6.09 -11.22
CA THR A 113 -2.29 -5.00 -12.07
C THR A 113 -2.12 -5.33 -13.55
N SER A 114 -3.11 -4.96 -14.37
CA SER A 114 -3.10 -5.16 -15.83
C SER A 114 -3.10 -3.86 -16.62
N THR A 115 -3.26 -2.72 -15.96
CA THR A 115 -3.25 -1.40 -16.59
C THR A 115 -2.19 -0.50 -15.97
N THR A 116 -1.65 0.43 -16.77
CA THR A 116 -0.70 1.45 -16.29
C THR A 116 -1.32 2.31 -15.20
N ALA A 117 -2.61 2.65 -15.31
CA ALA A 117 -3.30 3.49 -14.34
C ALA A 117 -3.41 2.79 -12.97
N ASP A 118 -3.74 1.50 -12.93
CA ASP A 118 -3.83 0.73 -11.69
C ASP A 118 -2.44 0.53 -11.07
N ALA A 119 -1.43 0.21 -11.90
CA ALA A 119 -0.06 0.09 -11.46
C ALA A 119 0.47 1.40 -10.85
N ALA A 120 0.25 2.54 -11.50
CA ALA A 120 0.64 3.85 -10.99
C ALA A 120 -0.06 4.19 -9.66
N ARG A 121 -1.34 3.85 -9.50
CA ARG A 121 -2.07 4.03 -8.24
C ARG A 121 -1.48 3.16 -7.14
N THR A 122 -1.19 1.91 -7.43
CA THR A 122 -0.61 0.97 -6.46
C THR A 122 0.80 1.39 -6.06
N MET A 123 1.64 1.85 -7.01
CA MET A 123 2.97 2.41 -6.72
C MET A 123 2.89 3.63 -5.78
N ARG A 124 1.91 4.51 -5.97
CA ARG A 124 1.69 5.62 -5.03
C ARG A 124 1.37 5.12 -3.62
N ASN A 125 0.55 4.08 -3.50
CA ASN A 125 0.20 3.50 -2.21
C ASN A 125 1.42 2.86 -1.53
N ILE A 126 2.26 2.16 -2.29
CA ILE A 126 3.53 1.61 -1.80
C ILE A 126 4.42 2.75 -1.25
N ASN A 127 4.59 3.83 -2.02
CA ASN A 127 5.39 4.99 -1.56
C ASN A 127 4.81 5.61 -0.29
N LEU A 128 3.49 5.76 -0.19
CA LEU A 128 2.83 6.29 1.02
C LEU A 128 3.07 5.38 2.23
N GLN A 129 2.98 4.06 2.06
CA GLN A 129 3.24 3.11 3.14
C GLN A 129 4.71 3.13 3.57
N MET A 130 5.65 3.17 2.62
CA MET A 130 7.07 3.30 2.92
C MET A 130 7.40 4.56 3.72
N ASN A 131 6.85 5.70 3.35
CA ASN A 131 7.06 6.98 4.05
C ASN A 131 6.58 6.97 5.51
N ARG A 132 5.74 6.02 5.90
CA ARG A 132 5.32 5.85 7.29
C ARG A 132 6.40 5.27 8.19
N TYR A 133 7.36 4.54 7.63
CA TYR A 133 8.41 3.88 8.42
C TYR A 133 9.11 4.86 9.35
N THR A 134 9.65 5.91 8.82
CA THR A 134 10.42 6.90 9.60
C THR A 134 9.60 7.65 10.66
N LYS A 135 8.28 7.58 10.59
CA LYS A 135 7.39 8.14 11.62
C LYS A 135 7.35 7.27 12.88
N TYR A 136 7.45 5.96 12.72
CA TYR A 136 7.21 5.00 13.79
C TYR A 136 8.45 4.24 14.23
N PHE A 137 9.51 4.19 13.40
CA PHE A 137 10.71 3.38 13.62
C PHE A 137 11.99 4.19 13.53
N GLU A 138 13.03 3.71 14.26
CA GLU A 138 14.40 4.23 14.23
C GLU A 138 15.42 3.11 14.42
#